data_adcaaa665af9d07c6d3397589a2de202
#
_entry.id   adcaaa665af9d07c6d3397589a2de202
#
_cell.length_a   1.000
_cell.length_b   1.000
_cell.length_c   1.000
_cell.angle_alpha   90.00
_cell.angle_beta   90.00
_cell.angle_gamma   90.00
#
_symmetry.space_group_name_H-M   'P 1'
#
loop_
_entity.id
_entity.type
_entity.pdbx_description
1 polymer ?
#
loop_
_entity_poly.entity_id
_entity_poly.type
_entity_poly.pdbx_seq_one_letter_code
_entity_poly.pdbx_strand_id
1 'polypeptide(L)'
;ILKHFYISMSSSFGKIFRVSTFGESHGGAVGVILDGCPPKLKLNIDLIQNELDRRRPGQSKITTPRNEEDKLEILSGLKEGITLGTPIAMLVRNKDQRPGDYSNLEQVFRPSHADGTYHLKYGIQAGSGGGRASARETIGRVAAGSIAKQLLKTLFNTEILSWVKRIHDIDSQINKNKITQGKIDSNVVRCPDEKAAEKMIERIKELQQEGDSCGGVIECLVKNVPSGLGMPVFDKLEADLAKALMSLPATKG
;
A
#
# COMPACT_ATOMS: atom_id res chain seq x y z
N ILE A 1 33.89 2.76 10.50
CA ILE A 1 32.66 3.60 10.64
C ILE A 1 32.24 4.20 9.29
N LEU A 2 33.15 4.52 8.36
CA LEU A 2 32.81 5.19 7.08
C LEU A 2 32.37 4.25 5.94
N LYS A 3 32.39 2.93 6.10
CA LYS A 3 32.07 1.96 5.03
C LYS A 3 30.56 1.82 4.71
N HIS A 4 29.68 2.47 5.49
CA HIS A 4 28.22 2.30 5.35
C HIS A 4 27.43 3.62 5.22
N PHE A 5 28.08 4.72 4.85
CA PHE A 5 27.37 5.96 4.56
C PHE A 5 26.66 5.88 3.20
N TYR A 6 25.55 5.16 3.14
CA TYR A 6 24.61 5.28 2.05
C TYR A 6 23.53 6.29 2.43
N ILE A 7 23.72 7.55 2.07
CA ILE A 7 22.67 8.55 2.15
C ILE A 7 21.62 8.18 1.09
N SER A 8 20.46 7.70 1.53
CA SER A 8 19.37 7.33 0.65
C SER A 8 18.08 8.01 1.11
N MET A 9 17.46 8.78 0.23
CA MET A 9 16.15 9.39 0.46
C MET A 9 15.02 8.49 -0.07
N SER A 10 15.13 7.19 0.14
CA SER A 10 14.27 6.16 -0.45
C SER A 10 12.87 6.03 0.19
N SER A 11 12.60 6.74 1.29
CA SER A 11 11.29 6.74 1.96
C SER A 11 10.35 7.84 1.45
N SER A 12 10.74 8.56 0.41
CA SER A 12 9.94 9.63 -0.19
C SER A 12 9.66 9.35 -1.66
N PHE A 13 8.46 9.71 -2.12
CA PHE A 13 8.01 9.59 -3.50
C PHE A 13 7.19 10.82 -3.91
N GLY A 14 7.24 11.17 -5.20
CA GLY A 14 6.57 12.35 -5.75
C GLY A 14 7.46 13.60 -5.73
N LYS A 15 7.09 14.61 -6.50
CA LYS A 15 7.84 15.89 -6.64
C LYS A 15 7.11 17.03 -5.97
N ILE A 16 5.93 17.40 -6.45
CA ILE A 16 5.07 18.45 -5.90
C ILE A 16 4.21 17.86 -4.79
N PHE A 17 3.34 16.92 -5.12
CA PHE A 17 2.59 16.13 -4.15
C PHE A 17 3.53 15.01 -3.66
N ARG A 18 4.21 15.26 -2.57
CA ARG A 18 5.31 14.43 -2.09
C ARG A 18 4.94 13.71 -0.80
N VAL A 19 5.11 12.43 -0.80
CA VAL A 19 4.87 11.58 0.37
C VAL A 19 6.19 11.11 0.97
N SER A 20 6.29 11.11 2.29
CA SER A 20 7.41 10.53 3.04
C SER A 20 6.85 9.60 4.09
N THR A 21 7.04 8.28 3.91
CA THR A 21 6.53 7.28 4.84
C THR A 21 7.52 7.00 5.96
N PHE A 22 7.02 6.73 7.15
CA PHE A 22 7.82 6.45 8.36
C PHE A 22 7.19 5.35 9.21
N GLY A 23 7.93 4.93 10.23
CA GLY A 23 7.48 3.91 11.18
C GLY A 23 7.77 2.48 10.73
N GLU A 24 7.57 1.53 11.61
CA GLU A 24 7.92 0.12 11.45
C GLU A 24 6.78 -0.77 11.91
N SER A 25 6.74 -2.01 11.38
CA SER A 25 5.62 -2.94 11.61
C SER A 25 5.37 -3.29 13.07
N HIS A 26 6.41 -3.30 13.89
CA HIS A 26 6.35 -3.55 15.34
C HIS A 26 6.89 -2.37 16.17
N GLY A 27 7.01 -1.19 15.57
CA GLY A 27 7.23 0.08 16.27
C GLY A 27 5.91 0.66 16.80
N GLY A 28 5.95 1.84 17.40
CA GLY A 28 4.77 2.50 17.99
C GLY A 28 3.68 2.88 16.97
N ALA A 29 4.07 3.20 15.74
CA ALA A 29 3.14 3.60 14.68
C ALA A 29 3.78 3.44 13.28
N VAL A 30 2.93 3.47 12.27
CA VAL A 30 3.30 3.66 10.86
C VAL A 30 2.54 4.86 10.32
N GLY A 31 3.19 5.70 9.53
CA GLY A 31 2.55 6.90 9.03
C GLY A 31 3.18 7.49 7.78
N VAL A 32 2.70 8.67 7.45
CA VAL A 32 3.13 9.44 6.28
C VAL A 32 3.07 10.94 6.57
N ILE A 33 4.02 11.66 6.04
CA ILE A 33 3.96 13.11 5.88
C ILE A 33 3.71 13.36 4.39
N LEU A 34 2.62 14.04 4.10
CA LEU A 34 2.25 14.50 2.77
C LEU A 34 2.51 16.00 2.68
N ASP A 35 3.39 16.40 1.78
CA ASP A 35 3.68 17.79 1.46
C ASP A 35 3.22 18.14 0.05
N GLY A 36 2.95 19.44 -0.21
CA GLY A 36 2.52 19.94 -1.51
C GLY A 36 1.06 19.64 -1.88
N CYS A 37 0.22 19.26 -0.90
CA CYS A 37 -1.23 19.24 -1.11
C CYS A 37 -1.75 20.68 -1.18
N PRO A 38 -2.54 21.05 -2.22
CA PRO A 38 -3.04 22.43 -2.34
C PRO A 38 -3.98 22.76 -1.16
N PRO A 39 -4.03 24.05 -0.75
CA PRO A 39 -4.99 24.50 0.26
C PRO A 39 -6.43 24.48 -0.26
N LYS A 40 -7.39 24.56 0.65
CA LYS A 40 -8.84 24.66 0.38
C LYS A 40 -9.48 23.42 -0.25
N LEU A 41 -8.79 22.26 -0.28
CA LEU A 41 -9.41 21.00 -0.64
C LEU A 41 -10.22 20.51 0.56
N LYS A 42 -11.53 20.34 0.40
CA LYS A 42 -12.40 19.71 1.39
C LYS A 42 -12.22 18.19 1.32
N LEU A 43 -11.66 17.60 2.35
CA LEU A 43 -11.46 16.16 2.46
C LEU A 43 -12.66 15.49 3.15
N ASN A 44 -13.04 14.34 2.63
CA ASN A 44 -13.85 13.38 3.35
C ASN A 44 -12.91 12.41 4.09
N ILE A 45 -12.82 12.54 5.40
CA ILE A 45 -11.93 11.73 6.24
C ILE A 45 -12.35 10.27 6.28
N ASP A 46 -13.67 10.01 6.22
CA ASP A 46 -14.20 8.63 6.21
C ASP A 46 -13.74 7.87 4.96
N LEU A 47 -13.56 8.53 3.83
CA LEU A 47 -12.99 7.89 2.63
C LEU A 47 -11.54 7.46 2.86
N ILE A 48 -10.76 8.21 3.62
CA ILE A 48 -9.38 7.82 3.96
C ILE A 48 -9.41 6.59 4.87
N GLN A 49 -10.26 6.62 5.90
CA GLN A 49 -10.44 5.47 6.81
C GLN A 49 -10.92 4.23 6.04
N ASN A 50 -11.90 4.36 5.16
CA ASN A 50 -12.42 3.25 4.35
C ASN A 50 -11.33 2.61 3.47
N GLU A 51 -10.44 3.40 2.88
CA GLU A 51 -9.30 2.84 2.11
C GLU A 51 -8.31 2.10 3.02
N LEU A 52 -8.08 2.58 4.25
CA LEU A 52 -7.28 1.87 5.24
C LEU A 52 -7.97 0.58 5.70
N ASP A 53 -9.28 0.60 5.91
CA ASP A 53 -10.08 -0.59 6.26
C ASP A 53 -10.01 -1.65 5.16
N ARG A 54 -10.04 -1.24 3.89
CA ARG A 54 -9.84 -2.15 2.74
C ARG A 54 -8.45 -2.78 2.71
N ARG A 55 -7.43 -2.09 3.23
CA ARG A 55 -6.05 -2.56 3.29
C ARG A 55 -5.73 -3.43 4.52
N ARG A 56 -6.37 -3.18 5.66
CA ARG A 56 -6.01 -3.78 6.95
C ARG A 56 -5.88 -5.31 6.89
N PRO A 57 -5.03 -5.92 7.75
CA PRO A 57 -4.92 -7.38 7.86
C PRO A 57 -6.18 -7.96 8.55
N GLY A 58 -6.37 -9.27 8.44
CA GLY A 58 -7.43 -9.97 9.17
C GLY A 58 -8.85 -9.82 8.61
N GLN A 59 -8.99 -9.40 7.34
CA GLN A 59 -10.32 -9.19 6.72
C GLN A 59 -11.06 -10.48 6.37
N SER A 60 -10.36 -11.61 6.28
CA SER A 60 -10.96 -12.90 5.92
C SER A 60 -10.09 -14.07 6.38
N LYS A 61 -10.67 -15.28 6.33
CA LYS A 61 -9.96 -16.53 6.67
C LYS A 61 -8.82 -16.91 5.71
N ILE A 62 -8.77 -16.29 4.54
CA ILE A 62 -7.70 -16.49 3.55
C ILE A 62 -6.56 -15.46 3.66
N THR A 63 -6.59 -14.59 4.68
CA THR A 63 -5.55 -13.60 4.96
C THR A 63 -4.84 -13.93 6.27
N THR A 64 -3.86 -13.08 6.64
CA THR A 64 -3.13 -13.22 7.90
C THR A 64 -4.04 -13.20 9.13
N PRO A 65 -3.73 -13.95 10.21
CA PRO A 65 -4.50 -13.92 11.47
C PRO A 65 -4.29 -12.62 12.27
N ARG A 66 -3.32 -11.76 11.91
CA ARG A 66 -3.10 -10.48 12.57
C ARG A 66 -4.36 -9.60 12.43
N ASN A 67 -4.80 -9.01 13.52
CA ASN A 67 -5.96 -8.11 13.55
C ASN A 67 -5.53 -6.73 14.05
N GLU A 68 -5.78 -5.71 13.24
CA GLU A 68 -5.47 -4.31 13.53
C GLU A 68 -6.67 -3.46 13.13
N GLU A 69 -7.01 -2.49 13.93
CA GLU A 69 -8.10 -1.55 13.60
C GLU A 69 -7.70 -0.53 12.53
N ASP A 70 -6.41 -0.29 12.36
CA ASP A 70 -5.81 0.70 11.44
C ASP A 70 -6.49 2.09 11.52
N LYS A 71 -6.81 2.51 12.75
CA LYS A 71 -7.50 3.79 12.99
C LYS A 71 -6.59 4.97 12.64
N LEU A 72 -7.07 5.82 11.73
CA LEU A 72 -6.35 7.00 11.26
C LEU A 72 -6.28 8.08 12.34
N GLU A 73 -5.09 8.61 12.57
CA GLU A 73 -4.86 9.86 13.29
C GLU A 73 -4.27 10.89 12.33
N ILE A 74 -4.87 12.08 12.26
CA ILE A 74 -4.35 13.22 11.48
C ILE A 74 -3.85 14.26 12.47
N LEU A 75 -2.56 14.59 12.39
CA LEU A 75 -1.89 15.43 13.39
C LEU A 75 -1.73 16.88 12.95
N SER A 76 -1.73 17.16 11.63
CA SER A 76 -1.50 18.50 11.08
C SER A 76 -2.06 18.65 9.66
N GLY A 77 -2.05 19.89 9.16
CA GLY A 77 -2.34 20.22 7.76
C GLY A 77 -3.83 20.39 7.43
N LEU A 78 -4.72 20.21 8.39
CA LEU A 78 -6.17 20.36 8.22
C LEU A 78 -6.78 21.30 9.26
N LYS A 79 -7.82 22.04 8.86
CA LYS A 79 -8.75 22.72 9.73
C LYS A 79 -10.17 22.36 9.29
N GLU A 80 -10.93 21.71 10.20
CA GLU A 80 -12.32 21.28 9.94
C GLU A 80 -12.47 20.47 8.64
N GLY A 81 -11.50 19.59 8.37
CA GLY A 81 -11.49 18.76 7.16
C GLY A 81 -11.04 19.48 5.87
N ILE A 82 -10.58 20.73 5.96
CA ILE A 82 -10.08 21.52 4.83
C ILE A 82 -8.57 21.60 4.89
N THR A 83 -7.89 21.34 3.77
CA THR A 83 -6.43 21.41 3.68
C THR A 83 -5.93 22.86 3.80
N LEU A 84 -4.81 23.01 4.51
CA LEU A 84 -4.20 24.34 4.76
C LEU A 84 -3.07 24.70 3.78
N GLY A 85 -2.62 23.76 2.94
CA GLY A 85 -1.43 23.91 2.11
C GLY A 85 -0.11 23.70 2.87
N THR A 86 -0.18 23.30 4.12
CA THR A 86 0.95 22.90 4.97
C THR A 86 1.06 21.38 5.01
N PRO A 87 2.18 20.79 5.46
CA PRO A 87 2.34 19.35 5.53
C PRO A 87 1.23 18.68 6.35
N ILE A 88 0.64 17.62 5.77
CA ILE A 88 -0.37 16.78 6.41
C ILE A 88 0.35 15.56 6.99
N ALA A 89 0.38 15.46 8.32
CA ALA A 89 0.93 14.30 9.01
C ALA A 89 -0.20 13.35 9.42
N MET A 90 -0.07 12.09 9.00
CA MET A 90 -1.04 11.04 9.27
C MET A 90 -0.33 9.80 9.81
N LEU A 91 -0.94 9.11 10.76
CA LEU A 91 -0.42 7.85 11.27
C LEU A 91 -1.52 6.88 11.71
N VAL A 92 -1.11 5.63 11.89
CA VAL A 92 -1.88 4.57 12.51
C VAL A 92 -1.04 3.94 13.61
N ARG A 93 -1.59 3.82 14.82
CA ARG A 93 -0.93 3.16 15.94
C ARG A 93 -0.90 1.64 15.73
N ASN A 94 0.23 1.02 16.07
CA ASN A 94 0.30 -0.43 16.13
C ASN A 94 -0.25 -0.91 17.47
N LYS A 95 -1.27 -1.76 17.45
CA LYS A 95 -1.88 -2.33 18.67
C LYS A 95 -1.42 -3.77 18.92
N ASP A 96 -1.31 -4.59 17.89
CA ASP A 96 -0.86 -5.98 17.98
C ASP A 96 0.66 -6.08 17.76
N GLN A 97 1.42 -5.53 18.72
CA GLN A 97 2.87 -5.63 18.75
C GLN A 97 3.25 -6.91 19.51
N ARG A 98 3.99 -7.80 18.87
CA ARG A 98 4.50 -9.04 19.46
C ARG A 98 6.01 -9.13 19.31
N PRO A 99 6.79 -8.29 20.04
CA PRO A 99 8.24 -8.31 19.92
C PRO A 99 8.84 -9.68 20.29
N GLY A 100 8.20 -10.39 21.24
CA GLY A 100 8.68 -11.71 21.72
C GLY A 100 8.59 -12.85 20.70
N ASP A 101 7.69 -12.77 19.72
CA ASP A 101 7.53 -13.83 18.68
C ASP A 101 8.75 -13.94 17.75
N TYR A 102 9.64 -12.95 17.77
CA TYR A 102 10.81 -12.87 16.89
C TYR A 102 12.16 -13.00 17.61
N SER A 103 12.17 -13.18 18.94
CA SER A 103 13.41 -13.27 19.72
C SER A 103 14.33 -14.42 19.28
N ASN A 104 13.75 -15.55 18.85
CA ASN A 104 14.51 -16.69 18.32
C ASN A 104 15.04 -16.47 16.90
N LEU A 105 14.60 -15.42 16.21
CA LEU A 105 14.97 -15.11 14.82
C LEU A 105 15.99 -13.96 14.73
N GLU A 106 16.41 -13.38 15.85
CA GLU A 106 17.35 -12.25 15.86
C GLU A 106 18.74 -12.60 15.29
N GLN A 107 19.08 -13.88 15.27
CA GLN A 107 20.38 -14.36 14.76
C GLN A 107 20.28 -15.03 13.37
N VAL A 108 19.10 -15.17 12.80
CA VAL A 108 18.88 -15.87 11.53
C VAL A 108 18.11 -14.99 10.54
N PHE A 109 18.62 -14.89 9.32
CA PHE A 109 17.92 -14.19 8.25
C PHE A 109 16.84 -15.10 7.65
N ARG A 110 15.61 -14.62 7.65
CA ARG A 110 14.48 -15.36 7.07
C ARG A 110 14.61 -15.43 5.55
N PRO A 111 14.50 -16.62 4.93
CA PRO A 111 14.45 -16.75 3.48
C PRO A 111 13.35 -15.88 2.87
N SER A 112 13.59 -15.32 1.70
CA SER A 112 12.65 -14.46 0.96
C SER A 112 12.23 -13.15 1.65
N HIS A 113 12.85 -12.80 2.78
CA HIS A 113 12.68 -11.52 3.47
C HIS A 113 13.91 -10.62 3.27
N ALA A 114 13.77 -9.33 3.60
CA ALA A 114 14.84 -8.35 3.42
C ALA A 114 15.84 -8.29 4.59
N ASP A 115 15.78 -9.21 5.55
CA ASP A 115 16.58 -9.16 6.78
C ASP A 115 18.07 -9.10 6.48
N GLY A 116 18.59 -10.05 5.68
CA GLY A 116 20.00 -10.11 5.31
C GLY A 116 20.47 -8.91 4.50
N THR A 117 19.67 -8.46 3.54
CA THR A 117 19.99 -7.30 2.69
C THR A 117 19.99 -5.98 3.49
N TYR A 118 19.12 -5.83 4.47
CA TYR A 118 19.11 -4.70 5.39
C TYR A 118 20.35 -4.72 6.30
N HIS A 119 20.68 -5.89 6.86
CA HIS A 119 21.88 -6.03 7.67
C HIS A 119 23.16 -5.70 6.87
N LEU A 120 23.27 -6.23 5.67
CA LEU A 120 24.42 -5.95 4.80
C LEU A 120 24.52 -4.47 4.42
N LYS A 121 23.39 -3.81 4.24
CA LYS A 121 23.34 -2.39 3.86
C LYS A 121 23.59 -1.44 5.02
N TYR A 122 22.95 -1.68 6.15
CA TYR A 122 22.94 -0.73 7.28
C TYR A 122 23.82 -1.13 8.45
N GLY A 123 24.34 -2.36 8.45
CA GLY A 123 25.17 -2.90 9.56
C GLY A 123 24.37 -3.23 10.83
N ILE A 124 23.04 -3.16 10.74
CA ILE A 124 22.12 -3.45 11.83
C ILE A 124 20.85 -4.10 11.27
N GLN A 125 20.29 -5.04 12.01
CA GLN A 125 18.98 -5.60 11.65
C GLN A 125 17.86 -4.61 11.97
N ALA A 126 16.82 -4.60 11.13
CA ALA A 126 15.58 -3.95 11.51
C ALA A 126 14.99 -4.65 12.74
N GLY A 127 14.32 -3.91 13.59
CA GLY A 127 13.57 -4.48 14.70
C GLY A 127 12.62 -5.58 14.26
N SER A 128 12.03 -6.31 15.19
CA SER A 128 11.17 -7.47 14.93
C SER A 128 10.19 -7.27 13.76
N GLY A 129 9.96 -8.33 12.98
CA GLY A 129 8.92 -8.36 11.95
C GLY A 129 9.24 -7.67 10.62
N GLY A 130 10.51 -7.41 10.30
CA GLY A 130 10.96 -6.87 9.02
C GLY A 130 10.88 -5.34 8.90
N GLY A 131 10.51 -4.63 9.94
CA GLY A 131 10.58 -3.16 10.03
C GLY A 131 9.92 -2.46 8.85
N ARG A 132 10.72 -1.67 8.10
CA ARG A 132 10.30 -0.94 6.90
C ARG A 132 10.02 -1.82 5.68
N ALA A 133 10.52 -3.06 5.65
CA ALA A 133 10.26 -4.00 4.55
C ALA A 133 8.91 -4.71 4.68
N SER A 134 8.21 -4.54 5.80
CA SER A 134 6.87 -5.10 6.02
C SER A 134 5.81 -4.43 5.14
N ALA A 135 4.82 -5.23 4.69
CA ALA A 135 3.65 -4.72 3.97
C ALA A 135 2.85 -3.68 4.78
N ARG A 136 3.06 -3.58 6.10
CA ARG A 136 2.42 -2.56 6.95
C ARG A 136 2.84 -1.14 6.58
N GLU A 137 3.99 -0.95 5.96
CA GLU A 137 4.45 0.34 5.41
C GLU A 137 3.44 0.94 4.43
N THR A 138 2.67 0.12 3.72
CA THR A 138 1.66 0.57 2.77
C THR A 138 0.52 1.40 3.39
N ILE A 139 0.35 1.40 4.70
CA ILE A 139 -0.58 2.29 5.42
C ILE A 139 -0.34 3.75 5.01
N GLY A 140 0.91 4.21 5.03
CA GLY A 140 1.26 5.57 4.64
C GLY A 140 0.91 5.87 3.18
N ARG A 141 1.17 4.91 2.28
CA ARG A 141 0.82 5.04 0.85
C ARG A 141 -0.69 5.12 0.64
N VAL A 142 -1.46 4.28 1.31
CA VAL A 142 -2.93 4.24 1.19
C VAL A 142 -3.55 5.52 1.74
N ALA A 143 -3.11 6.00 2.91
CA ALA A 143 -3.62 7.24 3.49
C ALA A 143 -3.36 8.45 2.57
N ALA A 144 -2.12 8.64 2.11
CA ALA A 144 -1.78 9.72 1.17
C ALA A 144 -2.45 9.54 -0.20
N GLY A 145 -2.52 8.29 -0.69
CA GLY A 145 -3.19 7.94 -1.94
C GLY A 145 -4.68 8.25 -1.93
N SER A 146 -5.36 8.09 -0.78
CA SER A 146 -6.76 8.48 -0.64
C SER A 146 -6.97 9.99 -0.78
N ILE A 147 -6.07 10.81 -0.23
CA ILE A 147 -6.08 12.27 -0.45
C ILE A 147 -5.82 12.59 -1.93
N ALA A 148 -4.85 11.94 -2.56
CA ALA A 148 -4.58 12.11 -3.98
C ALA A 148 -5.80 11.74 -4.87
N LYS A 149 -6.50 10.65 -4.56
CA LYS A 149 -7.76 10.26 -5.24
C LYS A 149 -8.82 11.35 -5.12
N GLN A 150 -9.01 11.93 -3.94
CA GLN A 150 -9.98 13.00 -3.72
C GLN A 150 -9.59 14.27 -4.49
N LEU A 151 -8.30 14.63 -4.50
CA LEU A 151 -7.79 15.76 -5.28
C LEU A 151 -8.02 15.56 -6.78
N LEU A 152 -7.63 14.42 -7.34
CA LEU A 152 -7.80 14.09 -8.74
C LEU A 152 -9.29 14.00 -9.14
N LYS A 153 -10.13 13.48 -8.25
CA LYS A 153 -11.58 13.47 -8.47
C LYS A 153 -12.15 14.88 -8.53
N THR A 154 -11.70 15.77 -7.65
CA THR A 154 -12.16 17.16 -7.60
C THR A 154 -11.71 17.95 -8.83
N LEU A 155 -10.46 17.79 -9.26
CA LEU A 155 -9.90 18.58 -10.36
C LEU A 155 -10.30 18.07 -11.75
N PHE A 156 -10.34 16.75 -11.93
CA PHE A 156 -10.45 16.14 -13.26
C PHE A 156 -11.55 15.09 -13.36
N ASN A 157 -12.31 14.86 -12.29
CA ASN A 157 -13.25 13.75 -12.21
C ASN A 157 -12.58 12.37 -12.44
N THR A 158 -11.28 12.27 -12.15
CA THR A 158 -10.52 11.02 -12.33
C THR A 158 -11.04 9.94 -11.39
N GLU A 159 -11.19 8.73 -11.92
CA GLU A 159 -11.57 7.52 -11.17
C GLU A 159 -10.45 6.48 -11.31
N ILE A 160 -10.05 5.90 -10.18
CA ILE A 160 -8.99 4.88 -10.11
C ILE A 160 -9.58 3.62 -9.50
N LEU A 161 -9.60 2.55 -10.27
CA LEU A 161 -10.13 1.24 -9.90
C LEU A 161 -9.04 0.18 -10.08
N SER A 162 -8.88 -0.72 -9.12
CA SER A 162 -7.99 -1.86 -9.27
C SER A 162 -8.61 -3.12 -8.69
N TRP A 163 -8.33 -4.25 -9.34
CA TRP A 163 -8.91 -5.55 -9.01
C TRP A 163 -7.93 -6.68 -9.27
N VAL A 164 -8.20 -7.83 -8.69
CA VAL A 164 -7.48 -9.05 -9.00
C VAL A 164 -7.94 -9.58 -10.35
N LYS A 165 -7.04 -9.59 -11.31
CA LYS A 165 -7.24 -10.08 -12.67
C LYS A 165 -7.02 -11.59 -12.76
N ARG A 166 -5.99 -12.11 -12.09
CA ARG A 166 -5.62 -13.52 -12.12
C ARG A 166 -5.05 -13.97 -10.78
N ILE A 167 -5.35 -15.19 -10.38
CA ILE A 167 -4.67 -15.93 -9.31
C ILE A 167 -4.29 -17.30 -9.88
N HIS A 168 -3.00 -17.67 -9.77
CA HIS A 168 -2.42 -18.85 -10.38
C HIS A 168 -2.72 -18.88 -11.90
N ASP A 169 -3.44 -19.87 -12.40
CA ASP A 169 -3.88 -20.02 -13.80
C ASP A 169 -5.34 -19.60 -14.05
N ILE A 170 -6.04 -19.10 -13.02
CA ILE A 170 -7.43 -18.70 -13.09
C ILE A 170 -7.53 -17.22 -13.48
N ASP A 171 -7.87 -16.95 -14.73
CA ASP A 171 -8.11 -15.62 -15.26
C ASP A 171 -9.58 -15.20 -15.13
N SER A 172 -9.83 -13.95 -14.77
CA SER A 172 -11.16 -13.33 -14.79
C SER A 172 -11.48 -12.72 -16.14
N GLN A 173 -12.77 -12.76 -16.54
CA GLN A 173 -13.30 -12.13 -17.74
C GLN A 173 -14.07 -10.87 -17.34
N ILE A 174 -13.49 -9.70 -17.59
CA ILE A 174 -13.98 -8.45 -17.04
C ILE A 174 -14.31 -7.45 -18.16
N ASN A 175 -15.54 -6.96 -18.16
CA ASN A 175 -15.91 -5.82 -18.98
C ASN A 175 -15.52 -4.52 -18.27
N LYS A 176 -14.41 -3.90 -18.69
CA LYS A 176 -13.83 -2.68 -18.09
C LYS A 176 -14.81 -1.49 -18.08
N ASN A 177 -15.78 -1.44 -18.99
CA ASN A 177 -16.78 -0.37 -19.03
C ASN A 177 -17.87 -0.50 -17.96
N LYS A 178 -18.04 -1.70 -17.38
CA LYS A 178 -19.08 -2.00 -16.38
C LYS A 178 -18.52 -2.22 -14.97
N ILE A 179 -17.24 -1.96 -14.78
CA ILE A 179 -16.57 -2.15 -13.49
C ILE A 179 -16.92 -1.00 -12.54
N THR A 180 -17.22 -1.35 -11.30
CA THR A 180 -17.46 -0.39 -10.21
C THR A 180 -16.74 -0.85 -8.95
N GLN A 181 -16.46 0.08 -8.03
CA GLN A 181 -15.84 -0.25 -6.74
C GLN A 181 -16.68 -1.30 -5.97
N GLY A 182 -18.00 -1.19 -5.98
CA GLY A 182 -18.89 -2.17 -5.33
C GLY A 182 -18.74 -3.59 -5.86
N LYS A 183 -18.58 -3.76 -7.20
CA LYS A 183 -18.30 -5.07 -7.79
C LYS A 183 -16.93 -5.62 -7.42
N ILE A 184 -15.92 -4.76 -7.30
CA ILE A 184 -14.59 -5.16 -6.87
C ILE A 184 -14.64 -5.66 -5.43
N ASP A 185 -15.36 -4.96 -4.57
CA ASP A 185 -15.43 -5.25 -3.13
C ASP A 185 -16.48 -6.31 -2.76
N SER A 186 -17.19 -6.90 -3.75
CA SER A 186 -18.25 -7.89 -3.51
C SER A 186 -17.75 -9.22 -2.94
N ASN A 187 -16.44 -9.51 -3.05
CA ASN A 187 -15.84 -10.74 -2.53
C ASN A 187 -14.44 -10.52 -1.97
N VAL A 188 -13.97 -11.50 -1.21
CA VAL A 188 -12.71 -11.42 -0.44
C VAL A 188 -11.45 -11.36 -1.30
N VAL A 189 -11.49 -11.86 -2.54
CA VAL A 189 -10.35 -11.78 -3.47
C VAL A 189 -10.38 -10.52 -4.33
N ARG A 190 -11.42 -9.69 -4.20
CA ARG A 190 -11.56 -8.43 -4.96
C ARG A 190 -11.52 -8.63 -6.47
N CYS A 191 -12.13 -9.69 -6.94
CA CYS A 191 -12.30 -9.99 -8.36
C CYS A 191 -13.76 -9.72 -8.77
N PRO A 192 -14.03 -8.80 -9.73
CA PRO A 192 -15.41 -8.47 -10.13
C PRO A 192 -16.10 -9.54 -11.00
N ASP A 193 -15.43 -10.62 -11.35
CA ASP A 193 -15.99 -11.82 -11.97
C ASP A 193 -16.27 -12.85 -10.88
N GLU A 194 -17.52 -13.02 -10.48
CA GLU A 194 -17.96 -13.88 -9.38
C GLU A 194 -17.54 -15.33 -9.60
N LYS A 195 -17.68 -15.85 -10.83
CA LYS A 195 -17.31 -17.24 -11.14
C LYS A 195 -15.81 -17.49 -11.04
N ALA A 196 -15.01 -16.53 -11.50
CA ALA A 196 -13.57 -16.59 -11.34
C ALA A 196 -13.17 -16.42 -9.86
N ALA A 197 -13.84 -15.52 -9.12
CA ALA A 197 -13.59 -15.29 -7.70
C ALA A 197 -13.79 -16.56 -6.86
N GLU A 198 -14.85 -17.32 -7.08
CA GLU A 198 -15.11 -18.61 -6.41
C GLU A 198 -13.94 -19.59 -6.61
N LYS A 199 -13.53 -19.80 -7.87
CA LYS A 199 -12.39 -20.67 -8.20
C LYS A 199 -11.08 -20.18 -7.59
N MET A 200 -10.82 -18.87 -7.62
CA MET A 200 -9.65 -18.28 -7.00
C MET A 200 -9.60 -18.52 -5.48
N ILE A 201 -10.76 -18.41 -4.81
CA ILE A 201 -10.88 -18.69 -3.36
C ILE A 201 -10.61 -20.15 -3.06
N GLU A 202 -11.16 -21.08 -3.85
CA GLU A 202 -10.88 -22.51 -3.72
C GLU A 202 -9.40 -22.81 -3.88
N ARG A 203 -8.78 -22.28 -4.94
CA ARG A 203 -7.34 -22.51 -5.20
C ARG A 203 -6.44 -21.97 -4.07
N ILE A 204 -6.77 -20.81 -3.50
CA ILE A 204 -6.03 -20.26 -2.34
C ILE A 204 -6.15 -21.23 -1.14
N LYS A 205 -7.34 -21.77 -0.88
CA LYS A 205 -7.55 -22.69 0.24
C LYS A 205 -6.78 -24.02 0.06
N GLU A 206 -6.74 -24.56 -1.16
CA GLU A 206 -5.93 -25.75 -1.48
C GLU A 206 -4.46 -25.49 -1.18
N LEU A 207 -3.90 -24.39 -1.69
CA LEU A 207 -2.50 -24.03 -1.46
C LEU A 207 -2.20 -23.80 0.02
N GLN A 208 -3.13 -23.20 0.77
CA GLN A 208 -2.98 -23.07 2.22
C GLN A 208 -2.89 -24.44 2.93
N GLN A 209 -3.66 -25.43 2.49
CA GLN A 209 -3.60 -26.78 3.06
C GLN A 209 -2.29 -27.49 2.68
N GLU A 210 -1.76 -27.21 1.49
CA GLU A 210 -0.48 -27.73 1.02
C GLU A 210 0.73 -27.01 1.67
N GLY A 211 0.49 -25.90 2.40
CA GLY A 211 1.56 -25.05 2.94
C GLY A 211 2.32 -24.25 1.87
N ASP A 212 1.70 -24.02 0.73
CA ASP A 212 2.28 -23.37 -0.44
C ASP A 212 1.57 -22.03 -0.76
N SER A 213 2.05 -21.33 -1.78
CA SER A 213 1.50 -20.07 -2.27
C SER A 213 1.59 -19.97 -3.79
N CYS A 214 0.80 -19.08 -4.38
CA CYS A 214 0.88 -18.76 -5.80
C CYS A 214 0.96 -17.27 -6.06
N GLY A 215 1.38 -16.92 -7.26
CA GLY A 215 1.33 -15.56 -7.77
C GLY A 215 -0.05 -15.18 -8.30
N GLY A 216 -0.19 -13.88 -8.62
CA GLY A 216 -1.39 -13.34 -9.24
C GLY A 216 -1.09 -12.07 -10.02
N VAL A 217 -2.10 -11.55 -10.68
CA VAL A 217 -2.05 -10.30 -11.46
C VAL A 217 -3.13 -9.36 -10.96
N ILE A 218 -2.72 -8.14 -10.67
CA ILE A 218 -3.64 -7.04 -10.36
C ILE A 218 -3.70 -6.13 -11.59
N GLU A 219 -4.89 -5.77 -12.00
CA GLU A 219 -5.12 -4.81 -13.07
C GLU A 219 -5.68 -3.51 -12.48
N CYS A 220 -5.24 -2.38 -13.02
CA CYS A 220 -5.70 -1.05 -12.63
C CYS A 220 -6.23 -0.30 -13.84
N LEU A 221 -7.39 0.35 -13.68
CA LEU A 221 -8.01 1.22 -14.66
C LEU A 221 -8.12 2.63 -14.10
N VAL A 222 -7.60 3.59 -14.84
CA VAL A 222 -7.73 5.01 -14.52
C VAL A 222 -8.54 5.68 -15.63
N LYS A 223 -9.67 6.30 -15.25
CA LYS A 223 -10.55 7.02 -16.16
C LYS A 223 -10.42 8.52 -15.97
N ASN A 224 -10.73 9.28 -17.01
CA ASN A 224 -10.70 10.75 -17.01
C ASN A 224 -9.31 11.29 -16.62
N VAL A 225 -8.28 10.72 -17.23
CA VAL A 225 -6.90 11.17 -17.06
C VAL A 225 -6.66 12.39 -17.93
N PRO A 226 -6.19 13.53 -17.39
CA PRO A 226 -5.81 14.67 -18.21
C PRO A 226 -4.64 14.32 -19.13
N SER A 227 -4.60 14.90 -20.32
CA SER A 227 -3.46 14.80 -21.23
C SER A 227 -2.26 15.58 -20.70
N GLY A 228 -1.05 15.25 -21.16
CA GLY A 228 0.17 15.98 -20.83
C GLY A 228 0.83 15.60 -19.50
N LEU A 229 0.50 14.43 -18.94
CA LEU A 229 1.18 13.92 -17.75
C LEU A 229 2.56 13.36 -18.07
N GLY A 230 3.40 13.33 -17.03
CA GLY A 230 4.78 12.91 -17.14
C GLY A 230 5.68 14.00 -17.70
N MET A 231 6.98 13.75 -17.67
CA MET A 231 8.00 14.72 -18.13
C MET A 231 9.18 13.98 -18.75
N PRO A 232 9.56 14.29 -20.01
CA PRO A 232 10.74 13.70 -20.60
C PRO A 232 12.01 14.22 -19.87
N VAL A 233 13.10 13.47 -19.84
CA VAL A 233 13.29 12.15 -20.44
C VAL A 233 12.99 11.04 -19.43
N PHE A 234 13.35 11.18 -18.16
CA PHE A 234 13.32 10.13 -17.13
C PHE A 234 12.03 10.08 -16.31
N ASP A 235 11.26 11.14 -16.28
CA ASP A 235 10.02 11.26 -15.47
C ASP A 235 8.76 11.05 -16.34
N LYS A 236 8.84 10.18 -17.32
CA LYS A 236 7.67 9.72 -18.08
C LYS A 236 6.69 9.06 -17.14
N LEU A 237 5.38 9.16 -17.44
CA LEU A 237 4.33 8.59 -16.60
C LEU A 237 4.53 7.10 -16.35
N GLU A 238 4.85 6.33 -17.39
CA GLU A 238 5.13 4.89 -17.27
C GLU A 238 6.36 4.60 -16.38
N ALA A 239 7.38 5.45 -16.39
CA ALA A 239 8.56 5.28 -15.56
C ALA A 239 8.25 5.53 -14.08
N ASP A 240 7.48 6.58 -13.76
CA ASP A 240 7.04 6.87 -12.40
C ASP A 240 6.05 5.82 -11.89
N LEU A 241 5.13 5.34 -12.74
CA LEU A 241 4.23 4.23 -12.41
C LEU A 241 5.01 2.94 -12.14
N ALA A 242 5.97 2.59 -12.99
CA ALA A 242 6.83 1.41 -12.79
C ALA A 242 7.59 1.49 -11.46
N LYS A 243 8.20 2.63 -11.15
CA LYS A 243 8.89 2.87 -9.88
C LYS A 243 7.96 2.71 -8.68
N ALA A 244 6.75 3.30 -8.75
CA ALA A 244 5.77 3.21 -7.67
C ALA A 244 5.30 1.76 -7.47
N LEU A 245 4.89 1.07 -8.54
CA LEU A 245 4.36 -0.28 -8.51
C LEU A 245 5.41 -1.29 -8.05
N MET A 246 6.64 -1.24 -8.64
CA MET A 246 7.73 -2.14 -8.25
C MET A 246 8.25 -1.91 -6.83
N SER A 247 7.91 -0.78 -6.20
CA SER A 247 8.23 -0.52 -4.80
C SER A 247 7.22 -1.12 -3.81
N LEU A 248 6.10 -1.66 -4.28
CA LEU A 248 5.15 -2.37 -3.42
C LEU A 248 5.73 -3.72 -2.98
N PRO A 249 5.53 -4.12 -1.71
CA PRO A 249 5.95 -5.44 -1.25
C PRO A 249 5.33 -6.55 -2.11
N ALA A 250 6.11 -7.60 -2.37
CA ALA A 250 5.74 -8.77 -3.16
C ALA A 250 5.50 -8.54 -4.68
N THR A 251 5.56 -7.32 -5.17
CA THR A 251 5.49 -7.06 -6.62
C THR A 251 6.77 -7.53 -7.32
N LYS A 252 6.64 -8.22 -8.46
CA LYS A 252 7.76 -8.81 -9.21
C LYS A 252 7.82 -8.38 -10.68
N GLY A 253 6.75 -7.82 -11.23
CA GLY A 253 6.68 -7.34 -12.60
C GLY A 253 5.42 -6.56 -12.87
#